data_8e55503dcca4055061c8c603e99560fb
#
_entry.id   8e55503dcca4055061c8c603e99560fb
#
_cell.length_a   1.000
_cell.length_b   1.000
_cell.length_c   1.000
_cell.angle_alpha   90.00
_cell.angle_beta   90.00
_cell.angle_gamma   90.00
#
_symmetry.space_group_name_H-M   'P 1'
#
loop_
_entity.id
_entity.type
_entity.pdbx_description
1 polymer ?
#
loop_
_entity_poly.entity_id
_entity_poly.type
_entity_poly.pdbx_seq_one_letter_code
_entity_poly.pdbx_strand_id
1 'polypeptide(L)'
;MTAKRRHALKAIMGAERKEPPMNLLLQPKKLETLVSDPGSRAILEKTIAFFESMGKRRLTEDFNRKVWYRGFVDFIGAERIFSKLLTPRAYADGDPDCRWDTARNSEYSELLAFYGLGYWYCFQVTILGLGPIWMSANEAAKRKAAALLRQGAIFAFGLSERAHGADIYATETRLTPAGEGAWKANGEKYYIGNGNEAEMVSTLGRIKDGSDDYAFFVANYRHKAYELKQNVISHQEYVANFALHDYPIGADDLLSRGPAAWDAALNTVNIGKFNIGPASIGVVEHCFYEAITHAANRVLYGMRVTDMPHVRKNFMDAWLRLVGMKLYQRRATDYFRGASETDRRYLLYNPTSKMKVTLQA
;
A
#
# COMPACT_ATOMS: atom_id res chain seq x y z
N MET A 1 -35.17 32.01 -16.82
CA MET A 1 -34.78 31.79 -15.40
C MET A 1 -34.89 33.12 -14.68
N THR A 2 -35.86 33.28 -13.76
CA THR A 2 -36.17 34.54 -13.10
C THR A 2 -35.10 34.94 -12.09
N ALA A 3 -34.89 36.26 -11.90
CA ALA A 3 -33.89 36.82 -10.96
C ALA A 3 -34.01 36.24 -9.53
N LYS A 4 -35.21 35.87 -9.08
CA LYS A 4 -35.45 35.19 -7.80
C LYS A 4 -34.81 33.82 -7.69
N ARG A 5 -34.74 33.03 -8.78
CA ARG A 5 -34.04 31.71 -8.79
C ARG A 5 -32.53 31.86 -8.73
N ARG A 6 -31.96 32.91 -9.33
CA ARG A 6 -30.52 33.21 -9.22
C ARG A 6 -30.11 33.64 -7.81
N HIS A 7 -30.97 34.37 -7.11
CA HIS A 7 -30.72 34.81 -5.73
C HIS A 7 -30.79 33.64 -4.75
N ALA A 8 -31.77 32.74 -4.90
CA ALA A 8 -31.91 31.56 -4.08
C ALA A 8 -30.73 30.56 -4.29
N LEU A 9 -30.23 30.40 -5.52
CA LEU A 9 -29.03 29.59 -5.78
C LEU A 9 -27.76 30.20 -5.17
N LYS A 10 -27.62 31.56 -5.19
CA LYS A 10 -26.50 32.23 -4.50
C LYS A 10 -26.55 32.09 -2.97
N ALA A 11 -27.75 32.07 -2.39
CA ALA A 11 -27.94 31.91 -0.95
C ALA A 11 -27.68 30.45 -0.50
N ILE A 12 -27.97 29.47 -1.36
CA ILE A 12 -27.70 28.04 -1.10
C ILE A 12 -26.20 27.69 -1.32
N MET A 13 -25.51 28.42 -2.20
CA MET A 13 -24.08 28.20 -2.48
C MET A 13 -23.15 28.88 -1.47
N GLY A 14 -23.66 29.52 -0.41
CA GLY A 14 -22.89 30.14 0.67
C GLY A 14 -21.72 31.01 0.17
N ALA A 15 -21.40 32.08 0.88
CA ALA A 15 -20.30 32.99 0.55
C ALA A 15 -19.10 32.24 -0.03
N GLU A 16 -18.60 32.66 -1.19
CA GLU A 16 -17.41 32.16 -1.84
C GLU A 16 -16.27 32.02 -0.82
N ARG A 17 -16.09 30.84 -0.24
CA ARG A 17 -14.78 30.46 0.24
C ARG A 17 -13.92 30.43 -1.02
N LYS A 18 -13.03 31.38 -1.17
CA LYS A 18 -11.88 31.28 -2.07
C LYS A 18 -10.99 30.15 -1.52
N GLU A 19 -11.45 28.91 -1.67
CA GLU A 19 -10.53 27.78 -1.54
C GLU A 19 -9.50 27.95 -2.65
N PRO A 20 -8.20 27.85 -2.34
CA PRO A 20 -7.20 27.89 -3.39
C PRO A 20 -7.56 26.82 -4.42
N PRO A 21 -7.28 27.05 -5.72
CA PRO A 21 -7.59 26.07 -6.75
C PRO A 21 -7.03 24.71 -6.31
N MET A 22 -7.91 23.74 -6.15
CA MET A 22 -7.54 22.42 -5.64
C MET A 22 -6.64 21.74 -6.69
N ASN A 23 -5.31 21.79 -6.47
CA ASN A 23 -4.36 21.01 -7.26
C ASN A 23 -4.64 19.54 -6.93
N LEU A 24 -5.33 18.87 -7.83
CA LEU A 24 -5.70 17.47 -7.64
C LEU A 24 -4.62 16.51 -8.09
N LEU A 25 -3.78 16.91 -9.05
CA LEU A 25 -2.78 16.04 -9.63
C LEU A 25 -1.43 16.17 -8.95
N LEU A 26 -0.72 15.06 -8.86
CA LEU A 26 0.66 15.03 -8.41
C LEU A 26 1.53 15.87 -9.34
N GLN A 27 2.14 16.89 -8.78
CA GLN A 27 3.12 17.73 -9.46
C GLN A 27 4.42 17.73 -8.64
N PRO A 28 5.41 16.91 -9.01
CA PRO A 28 6.65 16.79 -8.24
C PRO A 28 7.36 18.12 -7.96
N LYS A 29 7.18 19.11 -8.84
CA LYS A 29 7.78 20.46 -8.70
C LYS A 29 6.94 21.46 -7.90
N LYS A 30 5.76 21.05 -7.39
CA LYS A 30 4.81 21.93 -6.68
C LYS A 30 4.14 21.19 -5.51
N LEU A 31 4.90 20.41 -4.77
CA LEU A 31 4.36 19.61 -3.65
C LEU A 31 3.78 20.46 -2.54
N GLU A 32 4.27 21.67 -2.33
CA GLU A 32 3.77 22.62 -1.33
C GLU A 32 2.30 22.96 -1.52
N THR A 33 1.78 22.85 -2.74
CA THR A 33 0.37 23.11 -3.06
C THR A 33 -0.54 21.90 -2.82
N LEU A 34 0.02 20.71 -2.67
CA LEU A 34 -0.68 19.43 -2.51
C LEU A 34 -0.62 18.91 -1.08
N VAL A 35 0.53 19.05 -0.44
CA VAL A 35 0.83 18.46 0.87
C VAL A 35 1.20 19.55 1.86
N SER A 36 0.29 19.81 2.79
CA SER A 36 0.46 20.86 3.81
C SER A 36 1.42 20.46 4.94
N ASP A 37 1.47 19.17 5.29
CA ASP A 37 2.33 18.65 6.35
C ASP A 37 3.80 18.65 5.94
N PRO A 38 4.70 19.42 6.61
CA PRO A 38 6.11 19.51 6.21
C PRO A 38 6.85 18.18 6.25
N GLY A 39 6.58 17.33 7.25
CA GLY A 39 7.21 16.01 7.38
C GLY A 39 6.84 15.08 6.23
N SER A 40 5.56 15.07 5.84
CA SER A 40 5.08 14.31 4.67
C SER A 40 5.73 14.83 3.39
N ARG A 41 5.78 16.16 3.23
CA ARG A 41 6.40 16.80 2.05
C ARG A 41 7.87 16.41 1.92
N ALA A 42 8.64 16.49 3.00
CA ALA A 42 10.06 16.11 2.99
C ALA A 42 10.28 14.64 2.57
N ILE A 43 9.38 13.71 2.97
CA ILE A 43 9.43 12.31 2.54
C ILE A 43 9.20 12.21 1.03
N LEU A 44 8.21 12.91 0.50
CA LEU A 44 7.89 12.91 -0.94
C LEU A 44 9.04 13.52 -1.75
N GLU A 45 9.59 14.67 -1.32
CA GLU A 45 10.72 15.34 -1.98
C GLU A 45 11.95 14.44 -2.06
N LYS A 46 12.33 13.77 -0.98
CA LYS A 46 13.44 12.82 -0.96
C LYS A 46 13.20 11.64 -1.90
N THR A 47 11.97 11.13 -1.93
CA THR A 47 11.60 10.01 -2.81
C THR A 47 11.62 10.41 -4.28
N ILE A 48 11.14 11.60 -4.61
CA ILE A 48 11.23 12.18 -5.96
C ILE A 48 12.70 12.33 -6.36
N ALA A 49 13.54 12.94 -5.50
CA ALA A 49 14.96 13.11 -5.78
C ALA A 49 15.67 11.77 -6.04
N PHE A 50 15.32 10.73 -5.29
CA PHE A 50 15.84 9.39 -5.51
C PHE A 50 15.49 8.87 -6.92
N PHE A 51 14.23 8.90 -7.33
CA PHE A 51 13.80 8.40 -8.64
C PHE A 51 14.31 9.27 -9.80
N GLU A 52 14.29 10.60 -9.64
CA GLU A 52 14.84 11.52 -10.66
C GLU A 52 16.36 11.34 -10.84
N SER A 53 17.09 11.00 -9.77
CA SER A 53 18.52 10.68 -9.87
C SER A 53 18.81 9.38 -10.64
N MET A 54 17.90 8.39 -10.54
CA MET A 54 17.98 7.16 -11.35
C MET A 54 17.68 7.44 -12.83
N GLY A 55 16.69 8.28 -13.06
CA GLY A 55 16.21 8.65 -14.39
C GLY A 55 15.39 7.57 -15.09
N LYS A 56 14.52 8.02 -15.97
CA LYS A 56 13.54 7.17 -16.68
C LYS A 56 14.17 5.97 -17.40
N ARG A 57 15.35 6.21 -18.05
CA ARG A 57 16.04 5.16 -18.80
C ARG A 57 16.41 3.98 -17.89
N ARG A 58 17.05 4.26 -16.76
CA ARG A 58 17.47 3.22 -15.81
C ARG A 58 16.26 2.50 -15.20
N LEU A 59 15.22 3.23 -14.79
CA LEU A 59 13.98 2.64 -14.26
C LEU A 59 13.37 1.65 -15.26
N THR A 60 13.32 2.03 -16.56
CA THR A 60 12.79 1.16 -17.62
C THR A 60 13.71 -0.05 -17.86
N GLU A 61 15.02 0.13 -17.88
CA GLU A 61 15.98 -0.96 -18.05
C GLU A 61 15.92 -1.98 -16.90
N ASP A 62 15.87 -1.50 -15.65
CA ASP A 62 15.76 -2.35 -14.45
C ASP A 62 14.44 -3.14 -14.44
N PHE A 63 13.33 -2.50 -14.81
CA PHE A 63 12.03 -3.16 -14.97
C PHE A 63 12.08 -4.27 -16.03
N ASN A 64 12.58 -3.98 -17.24
CA ASN A 64 12.64 -4.94 -18.34
C ASN A 64 13.58 -6.11 -18.04
N ARG A 65 14.66 -5.86 -17.30
CA ARG A 65 15.61 -6.89 -16.85
C ARG A 65 15.18 -7.61 -15.57
N LYS A 66 14.05 -7.20 -14.97
CA LYS A 66 13.49 -7.79 -13.74
C LYS A 66 14.46 -7.72 -12.56
N VAL A 67 15.20 -6.62 -12.45
CA VAL A 67 16.17 -6.41 -11.38
C VAL A 67 15.43 -6.11 -10.08
N TRP A 68 15.65 -6.92 -9.04
CA TRP A 68 15.14 -6.64 -7.70
C TRP A 68 15.61 -5.27 -7.21
N TYR A 69 14.70 -4.48 -6.71
CA TYR A 69 14.90 -3.07 -6.36
C TYR A 69 15.67 -2.85 -5.05
N ARG A 70 16.81 -3.56 -4.87
CA ARG A 70 17.66 -3.41 -3.68
C ARG A 70 17.99 -1.96 -3.38
N GLY A 71 18.39 -1.16 -4.36
CA GLY A 71 18.72 0.25 -4.16
C GLY A 71 17.57 1.08 -3.59
N PHE A 72 16.32 0.74 -3.92
CA PHE A 72 15.15 1.36 -3.31
C PHE A 72 14.98 0.92 -1.85
N VAL A 73 15.15 -0.36 -1.55
CA VAL A 73 15.08 -0.88 -0.17
C VAL A 73 16.16 -0.22 0.70
N ASP A 74 17.37 -0.08 0.19
CA ASP A 74 18.47 0.60 0.88
C ASP A 74 18.16 2.09 1.12
N PHE A 75 17.58 2.78 0.12
CA PHE A 75 17.15 4.18 0.23
C PHE A 75 16.09 4.36 1.31
N ILE A 76 15.02 3.57 1.32
CA ILE A 76 13.96 3.69 2.33
C ILE A 76 14.48 3.42 3.74
N GLY A 77 15.48 2.54 3.87
CA GLY A 77 16.16 2.26 5.13
C GLY A 77 17.00 3.44 5.60
N ALA A 78 17.90 3.94 4.75
CA ALA A 78 18.77 5.07 5.06
C ALA A 78 18.00 6.34 5.48
N GLU A 79 16.91 6.65 4.77
CA GLU A 79 16.05 7.81 5.02
C GLU A 79 14.94 7.56 6.05
N ARG A 80 14.84 6.31 6.56
CA ARG A 80 13.82 5.86 7.51
C ARG A 80 12.38 6.11 7.01
N ILE A 81 12.16 6.00 5.71
CA ILE A 81 10.87 6.36 5.08
C ILE A 81 9.73 5.49 5.63
N PHE A 82 9.90 4.15 5.57
CA PHE A 82 8.85 3.24 6.06
C PHE A 82 8.65 3.35 7.57
N SER A 83 9.71 3.60 8.34
CA SER A 83 9.58 3.87 9.77
C SER A 83 8.69 5.09 10.05
N LYS A 84 8.93 6.21 9.36
CA LYS A 84 8.15 7.45 9.52
C LYS A 84 6.68 7.29 9.11
N LEU A 85 6.40 6.49 8.08
CA LEU A 85 5.05 6.31 7.53
C LEU A 85 4.25 5.21 8.23
N LEU A 86 4.91 4.14 8.69
CA LEU A 86 4.27 2.88 9.08
C LEU A 86 4.38 2.54 10.58
N THR A 87 5.12 3.33 11.37
CA THR A 87 5.20 3.13 12.81
C THR A 87 4.10 3.93 13.52
N PRO A 88 3.20 3.28 14.29
CA PRO A 88 2.25 4.01 15.13
C PRO A 88 2.97 4.87 16.18
N ARG A 89 2.38 6.01 16.55
CA ARG A 89 2.99 6.96 17.52
C ARG A 89 3.42 6.32 18.84
N ALA A 90 2.66 5.33 19.32
CA ALA A 90 2.97 4.63 20.55
C ALA A 90 4.33 3.88 20.53
N TYR A 91 4.88 3.60 19.35
CA TYR A 91 6.14 2.88 19.14
C TYR A 91 7.20 3.71 18.42
N ALA A 92 6.99 5.03 18.34
CA ALA A 92 7.85 5.97 17.64
C ALA A 92 9.13 6.34 18.40
N ASP A 93 9.27 5.95 19.68
CA ASP A 93 10.39 6.30 20.56
C ASP A 93 10.70 7.80 20.57
N GLY A 94 9.65 8.64 20.57
CA GLY A 94 9.76 10.10 20.61
C GLY A 94 10.00 10.77 19.27
N ASP A 95 10.15 10.05 18.15
CA ASP A 95 10.27 10.64 16.81
C ASP A 95 8.91 11.25 16.38
N PRO A 96 8.82 12.60 16.25
CA PRO A 96 7.55 13.28 15.93
C PRO A 96 7.07 13.00 14.50
N ASP A 97 7.98 12.60 13.60
CA ASP A 97 7.67 12.29 12.21
C ASP A 97 7.07 10.90 12.04
N CYS A 98 7.30 10.01 13.01
CA CYS A 98 6.75 8.64 12.97
C CYS A 98 5.28 8.63 13.34
N ARG A 99 4.42 8.32 12.37
CA ARG A 99 2.99 8.06 12.60
C ARG A 99 2.37 7.27 11.45
N TRP A 100 1.53 6.32 11.80
CA TRP A 100 0.62 5.70 10.84
C TRP A 100 -0.52 6.68 10.54
N ASP A 101 -0.59 7.16 9.31
CA ASP A 101 -1.65 8.04 8.85
C ASP A 101 -2.09 7.65 7.44
N THR A 102 -3.38 7.35 7.29
CA THR A 102 -3.94 6.84 6.03
C THR A 102 -3.79 7.84 4.88
N ALA A 103 -3.88 9.15 5.14
CA ALA A 103 -3.72 10.16 4.09
C ALA A 103 -2.27 10.22 3.61
N ARG A 104 -1.29 10.25 4.54
CA ARG A 104 0.14 10.22 4.20
C ARG A 104 0.49 8.96 3.39
N ASN A 105 -0.03 7.82 3.82
CA ASN A 105 0.23 6.54 3.15
C ASN A 105 -0.42 6.49 1.77
N SER A 106 -1.59 7.14 1.57
CA SER A 106 -2.23 7.30 0.26
C SER A 106 -1.39 8.17 -0.67
N GLU A 107 -0.92 9.32 -0.21
CA GLU A 107 -0.08 10.24 -0.98
C GLU A 107 1.23 9.57 -1.39
N TYR A 108 1.85 8.83 -0.46
CA TYR A 108 3.07 8.08 -0.76
C TYR A 108 2.83 6.92 -1.72
N SER A 109 1.71 6.21 -1.60
CA SER A 109 1.30 5.15 -2.55
C SER A 109 1.11 5.67 -3.97
N GLU A 110 0.48 6.84 -4.12
CA GLU A 110 0.28 7.52 -5.39
C GLU A 110 1.63 7.89 -6.03
N LEU A 111 2.53 8.49 -5.24
CA LEU A 111 3.88 8.85 -5.70
C LEU A 111 4.70 7.62 -6.14
N LEU A 112 4.72 6.56 -5.33
CA LEU A 112 5.47 5.35 -5.70
C LEU A 112 4.95 4.74 -6.99
N ALA A 113 3.63 4.64 -7.14
CA ALA A 113 3.02 4.07 -8.33
C ALA A 113 3.22 4.93 -9.58
N PHE A 114 3.39 6.26 -9.42
CA PHE A 114 3.78 7.16 -10.50
C PHE A 114 5.15 6.80 -11.09
N TYR A 115 6.12 6.44 -10.23
CA TYR A 115 7.45 6.02 -10.68
C TYR A 115 7.55 4.55 -11.06
N GLY A 116 6.74 3.68 -10.44
CA GLY A 116 6.67 2.26 -10.81
C GLY A 116 5.89 1.42 -9.80
N LEU A 117 5.01 0.55 -10.31
CA LEU A 117 4.17 -0.32 -9.49
C LEU A 117 4.97 -1.26 -8.58
N GLY A 118 6.16 -1.71 -8.98
CA GLY A 118 6.99 -2.57 -8.16
C GLY A 118 7.42 -1.91 -6.85
N TYR A 119 7.77 -0.63 -6.89
CA TYR A 119 8.13 0.15 -5.70
C TYR A 119 6.93 0.34 -4.76
N TRP A 120 5.77 0.66 -5.34
CA TRP A 120 4.52 0.69 -4.58
C TRP A 120 4.19 -0.68 -3.99
N TYR A 121 4.37 -1.76 -4.75
CA TYR A 121 4.10 -3.12 -4.29
C TYR A 121 4.90 -3.48 -3.04
N CYS A 122 6.20 -3.14 -3.00
CA CYS A 122 7.04 -3.31 -1.82
C CYS A 122 6.45 -2.61 -0.58
N PHE A 123 6.01 -1.36 -0.72
CA PHE A 123 5.37 -0.58 0.34
C PHE A 123 4.04 -1.18 0.77
N GLN A 124 3.18 -1.50 -0.20
CA GLN A 124 1.87 -2.09 0.03
C GLN A 124 1.96 -3.41 0.79
N VAL A 125 2.85 -4.30 0.38
CA VAL A 125 3.02 -5.59 1.04
C VAL A 125 3.61 -5.43 2.44
N THR A 126 4.49 -4.45 2.65
CA THR A 126 4.97 -4.09 3.99
C THR A 126 3.81 -3.62 4.89
N ILE A 127 2.88 -2.81 4.40
CA ILE A 127 1.66 -2.43 5.12
C ILE A 127 0.84 -3.67 5.50
N LEU A 128 0.65 -4.60 4.57
CA LEU A 128 -0.11 -5.84 4.83
C LEU A 128 0.58 -6.71 5.89
N GLY A 129 1.91 -6.88 5.79
CA GLY A 129 2.67 -7.63 6.79
C GLY A 129 2.60 -7.03 8.19
N LEU A 130 2.55 -5.72 8.29
CA LEU A 130 2.41 -4.99 9.57
C LEU A 130 0.98 -5.02 10.13
N GLY A 131 -0.04 -5.23 9.31
CA GLY A 131 -1.43 -5.22 9.73
C GLY A 131 -1.71 -6.14 10.93
N PRO A 132 -1.49 -7.47 10.83
CA PRO A 132 -1.71 -8.38 11.95
C PRO A 132 -0.85 -8.06 13.17
N ILE A 133 0.36 -7.51 12.99
CA ILE A 133 1.25 -7.13 14.09
C ILE A 133 0.65 -5.97 14.90
N TRP A 134 0.28 -4.87 14.23
CA TRP A 134 -0.27 -3.69 14.90
C TRP A 134 -1.65 -3.94 15.53
N MET A 135 -2.45 -4.86 14.97
CA MET A 135 -3.75 -5.25 15.52
C MET A 135 -3.66 -6.29 16.65
N SER A 136 -2.52 -6.94 16.85
CA SER A 136 -2.33 -7.94 17.90
C SER A 136 -2.27 -7.33 19.30
N ALA A 137 -2.40 -8.16 20.33
CA ALA A 137 -2.08 -7.82 21.70
C ALA A 137 -0.59 -8.06 22.05
N ASN A 138 0.21 -8.56 21.09
CA ASN A 138 1.61 -8.94 21.32
C ASN A 138 2.53 -7.72 21.31
N GLU A 139 2.84 -7.18 22.48
CA GLU A 139 3.70 -6.00 22.62
C GLU A 139 5.16 -6.26 22.22
N ALA A 140 5.67 -7.49 22.42
CA ALA A 140 7.03 -7.86 22.01
C ALA A 140 7.17 -7.79 20.48
N ALA A 141 6.21 -8.37 19.74
CA ALA A 141 6.18 -8.32 18.28
C ALA A 141 6.05 -6.89 17.74
N LYS A 142 5.23 -6.03 18.37
CA LYS A 142 5.07 -4.62 17.98
C LYS A 142 6.37 -3.83 18.16
N ARG A 143 7.04 -3.96 19.30
CA ARG A 143 8.33 -3.31 19.56
C ARG A 143 9.42 -3.79 18.59
N LYS A 144 9.47 -5.10 18.34
CA LYS A 144 10.38 -5.70 17.35
C LYS A 144 10.12 -5.14 15.95
N ALA A 145 8.86 -5.06 15.51
CA ALA A 145 8.49 -4.49 14.22
C ALA A 145 8.91 -3.02 14.10
N ALA A 146 8.68 -2.19 15.13
CA ALA A 146 9.11 -0.80 15.14
C ALA A 146 10.65 -0.67 15.03
N ALA A 147 11.40 -1.50 15.75
CA ALA A 147 12.86 -1.52 15.69
C ALA A 147 13.36 -1.92 14.30
N LEU A 148 12.77 -2.94 13.70
CA LEU A 148 13.10 -3.39 12.35
C LEU A 148 12.76 -2.34 11.28
N LEU A 149 11.61 -1.65 11.39
CA LEU A 149 11.27 -0.54 10.49
C LEU A 149 12.33 0.58 10.53
N ARG A 150 12.87 0.89 11.71
CA ARG A 150 13.97 1.89 11.85
C ARG A 150 15.25 1.44 11.15
N GLN A 151 15.47 0.13 11.01
CA GLN A 151 16.60 -0.47 10.30
C GLN A 151 16.34 -0.64 8.79
N GLY A 152 15.18 -0.23 8.29
CA GLY A 152 14.82 -0.32 6.88
C GLY A 152 14.26 -1.68 6.45
N ALA A 153 13.80 -2.49 7.40
CA ALA A 153 13.21 -3.79 7.10
C ALA A 153 11.89 -3.65 6.32
N ILE A 154 11.63 -4.62 5.45
CA ILE A 154 10.35 -4.85 4.78
C ILE A 154 9.63 -6.02 5.41
N PHE A 155 8.32 -6.07 5.23
CA PHE A 155 7.42 -7.05 5.85
C PHE A 155 6.61 -7.76 4.78
N ALA A 156 6.05 -8.93 5.12
CA ALA A 156 5.22 -9.72 4.21
C ALA A 156 3.97 -10.28 4.91
N PHE A 157 2.98 -10.62 4.10
CA PHE A 157 1.68 -11.13 4.53
C PHE A 157 1.45 -12.53 3.96
N GLY A 158 1.70 -13.54 4.76
CA GLY A 158 1.61 -14.97 4.42
C GLY A 158 0.19 -15.51 4.60
N LEU A 159 -0.75 -15.08 3.74
CA LEU A 159 -2.15 -15.47 3.82
C LEU A 159 -2.48 -16.65 2.91
N SER A 160 -2.29 -16.49 1.59
CA SER A 160 -2.76 -17.42 0.57
C SER A 160 -1.86 -18.64 0.43
N GLU A 161 -2.49 -19.74 0.00
CA GLU A 161 -1.86 -21.00 -0.35
C GLU A 161 -2.18 -21.36 -1.80
N ARG A 162 -1.45 -22.27 -2.42
CA ARG A 162 -1.67 -22.62 -3.83
C ARG A 162 -3.09 -23.12 -4.09
N ALA A 163 -3.63 -23.92 -3.20
CA ALA A 163 -4.99 -24.46 -3.29
C ALA A 163 -6.05 -23.49 -2.73
N HIS A 164 -5.66 -22.54 -1.85
CA HIS A 164 -6.55 -21.71 -1.06
C HIS A 164 -6.22 -20.21 -1.25
N GLY A 165 -6.72 -19.64 -2.35
CA GLY A 165 -6.55 -18.20 -2.65
C GLY A 165 -7.71 -17.36 -2.13
N ALA A 166 -8.93 -17.72 -2.47
CA ALA A 166 -10.15 -17.03 -2.03
C ALA A 166 -10.76 -17.66 -0.77
N ASP A 167 -10.71 -18.97 -0.66
CA ASP A 167 -11.25 -19.77 0.46
C ASP A 167 -10.24 -19.92 1.59
N ILE A 168 -9.77 -18.81 2.13
CA ILE A 168 -8.79 -18.77 3.23
C ILE A 168 -9.22 -19.54 4.49
N TYR A 169 -10.52 -19.89 4.58
CA TYR A 169 -11.04 -20.78 5.61
C TYR A 169 -10.36 -22.15 5.63
N ALA A 170 -9.99 -22.65 4.46
CA ALA A 170 -9.43 -23.97 4.28
C ALA A 170 -7.91 -24.03 4.41
N THR A 171 -7.26 -22.93 4.91
CA THR A 171 -5.79 -22.89 5.06
C THR A 171 -5.23 -24.19 5.66
N GLU A 172 -4.20 -24.76 5.02
CA GLU A 172 -3.57 -26.01 5.41
C GLU A 172 -2.34 -25.81 6.29
N THR A 173 -1.81 -24.60 6.39
CA THR A 173 -0.69 -24.28 7.30
C THR A 173 -1.11 -24.55 8.75
N ARG A 174 -0.32 -25.35 9.47
CA ARG A 174 -0.65 -25.88 10.80
C ARG A 174 0.42 -25.56 11.81
N LEU A 175 -0.03 -25.27 13.04
CA LEU A 175 0.81 -25.13 14.23
C LEU A 175 0.50 -26.30 15.18
N THR A 176 1.47 -27.16 15.39
CA THR A 176 1.34 -28.28 16.35
C THR A 176 2.03 -27.90 17.67
N PRO A 177 1.42 -28.19 18.83
CA PRO A 177 2.05 -27.92 20.13
C PRO A 177 3.44 -28.58 20.24
N ALA A 178 4.38 -27.86 20.81
CA ALA A 178 5.77 -28.31 20.99
C ALA A 178 6.30 -28.08 22.43
N GLY A 179 5.39 -27.80 23.34
CA GLY A 179 5.63 -27.46 24.75
C GLY A 179 4.72 -26.33 25.21
N GLU A 180 4.86 -25.90 26.45
CA GLU A 180 4.08 -24.80 26.99
C GLU A 180 4.42 -23.48 26.25
N GLY A 181 3.41 -22.88 25.63
CA GLY A 181 3.57 -21.63 24.87
C GLY A 181 4.45 -21.73 23.63
N ALA A 182 4.67 -22.93 23.11
CA ALA A 182 5.50 -23.19 21.94
C ALA A 182 4.80 -24.08 20.92
N TRP A 183 5.04 -23.79 19.63
CA TRP A 183 4.49 -24.56 18.50
C TRP A 183 5.53 -24.80 17.43
N LYS A 184 5.25 -25.77 16.56
CA LYS A 184 5.94 -25.98 15.30
C LYS A 184 5.00 -25.72 14.15
N ALA A 185 5.38 -24.80 13.26
CA ALA A 185 4.60 -24.47 12.08
C ALA A 185 5.08 -25.28 10.88
N ASN A 186 4.13 -25.88 10.15
CA ASN A 186 4.32 -26.62 8.91
C ASN A 186 3.28 -26.17 7.88
N GLY A 187 3.71 -25.94 6.65
CA GLY A 187 2.83 -25.57 5.56
C GLY A 187 3.55 -24.80 4.47
N GLU A 188 2.83 -24.52 3.38
CA GLU A 188 3.34 -23.81 2.23
C GLU A 188 2.47 -22.61 1.92
N LYS A 189 3.09 -21.45 1.78
CA LYS A 189 2.44 -20.20 1.39
C LYS A 189 2.82 -19.83 -0.03
N TYR A 190 1.82 -19.39 -0.80
CA TYR A 190 1.96 -19.12 -2.22
C TYR A 190 1.47 -17.72 -2.55
N TYR A 191 2.19 -17.04 -3.45
CA TYR A 191 1.89 -15.68 -3.90
C TYR A 191 2.13 -14.61 -2.82
N ILE A 192 3.26 -14.72 -2.12
CA ILE A 192 3.61 -13.86 -0.99
C ILE A 192 4.64 -12.81 -1.40
N GLY A 193 4.19 -11.58 -1.60
CA GLY A 193 5.08 -10.46 -1.91
C GLY A 193 6.11 -10.23 -0.79
N ASN A 194 7.29 -9.76 -1.14
CA ASN A 194 8.43 -9.51 -0.26
C ASN A 194 8.93 -10.75 0.52
N GLY A 195 8.38 -11.95 0.27
CA GLY A 195 8.71 -13.15 1.05
C GLY A 195 10.16 -13.63 0.91
N ASN A 196 10.94 -13.03 0.00
CA ASN A 196 12.37 -13.27 -0.17
C ASN A 196 13.23 -12.56 0.89
N GLU A 197 12.76 -11.44 1.48
CA GLU A 197 13.58 -10.59 2.36
C GLU A 197 12.81 -9.97 3.53
N ALA A 198 11.55 -10.37 3.75
CA ALA A 198 10.75 -9.84 4.84
C ALA A 198 11.26 -10.32 6.20
N GLU A 199 11.69 -9.39 7.04
CA GLU A 199 12.19 -9.71 8.40
C GLU A 199 11.08 -10.27 9.31
N MET A 200 9.82 -9.92 9.04
CA MET A 200 8.66 -10.52 9.69
C MET A 200 7.60 -10.82 8.61
N VAL A 201 7.25 -12.09 8.46
CA VAL A 201 6.17 -12.57 7.60
C VAL A 201 4.98 -12.92 8.49
N SER A 202 3.96 -12.06 8.55
CA SER A 202 2.72 -12.35 9.28
C SER A 202 1.95 -13.46 8.57
N THR A 203 1.96 -14.64 9.12
CA THR A 203 1.49 -15.88 8.49
C THR A 203 0.23 -16.39 9.16
N LEU A 204 -0.82 -16.69 8.37
CA LEU A 204 -2.04 -17.33 8.85
C LEU A 204 -1.88 -18.85 8.85
N GLY A 205 -2.32 -19.49 9.91
CA GLY A 205 -2.39 -20.95 10.03
C GLY A 205 -3.48 -21.38 10.98
N ARG A 206 -3.52 -22.67 11.30
CA ARG A 206 -4.47 -23.26 12.26
C ARG A 206 -3.73 -24.02 13.35
N ILE A 207 -4.09 -23.80 14.60
CA ILE A 207 -3.53 -24.51 15.75
C ILE A 207 -4.17 -25.89 15.87
N LYS A 208 -3.36 -26.93 15.98
CA LYS A 208 -3.77 -28.33 16.12
C LYS A 208 -3.57 -28.82 17.55
N ASP A 209 -4.29 -28.21 18.50
CA ASP A 209 -4.32 -28.58 19.92
C ASP A 209 -5.70 -29.10 20.37
N GLY A 210 -6.56 -29.46 19.41
CA GLY A 210 -7.93 -29.88 19.62
C GLY A 210 -8.95 -28.77 19.38
N SER A 211 -8.56 -27.48 19.33
CA SER A 211 -9.46 -26.34 19.04
C SER A 211 -9.64 -26.09 17.56
N ASP A 212 -8.60 -26.36 16.75
CA ASP A 212 -8.53 -26.02 15.32
C ASP A 212 -8.69 -24.50 15.04
N ASP A 213 -8.32 -23.66 15.99
CA ASP A 213 -8.39 -22.21 15.88
C ASP A 213 -7.49 -21.65 14.80
N TYR A 214 -7.91 -20.56 14.15
CA TYR A 214 -7.00 -19.74 13.34
C TYR A 214 -5.97 -19.05 14.22
N ALA A 215 -4.77 -18.86 13.67
CA ALA A 215 -3.70 -18.12 14.34
C ALA A 215 -2.92 -17.29 13.35
N PHE A 216 -2.53 -16.08 13.74
CA PHE A 216 -1.45 -15.36 13.11
C PHE A 216 -0.18 -15.50 13.93
N PHE A 217 0.91 -15.77 13.25
CA PHE A 217 2.24 -15.83 13.82
C PHE A 217 3.25 -15.19 12.88
N VAL A 218 4.45 -14.92 13.37
CA VAL A 218 5.54 -14.31 12.60
C VAL A 218 6.55 -15.37 12.23
N ALA A 219 6.91 -15.45 10.95
CA ALA A 219 8.08 -16.18 10.46
C ALA A 219 9.14 -15.19 9.94
N ASN A 220 10.42 -15.56 10.01
CA ASN A 220 11.56 -14.82 9.49
C ASN A 220 12.22 -15.61 8.36
N TYR A 221 12.44 -14.97 7.22
CA TYR A 221 13.00 -15.63 6.04
C TYR A 221 14.45 -16.15 6.21
N ARG A 222 15.18 -15.60 7.19
CA ARG A 222 16.56 -16.03 7.49
C ARG A 222 16.65 -17.32 8.28
N HIS A 223 15.53 -17.76 8.87
CA HIS A 223 15.53 -18.96 9.69
C HIS A 223 15.63 -20.21 8.81
N LYS A 224 16.47 -21.18 9.18
CA LYS A 224 16.73 -22.41 8.41
C LYS A 224 15.49 -23.27 8.13
N ALA A 225 14.43 -23.14 8.93
CA ALA A 225 13.15 -23.82 8.75
C ALA A 225 12.18 -23.06 7.81
N TYR A 226 12.59 -21.92 7.27
CA TYR A 226 11.90 -21.19 6.22
C TYR A 226 12.59 -21.50 4.89
N GLU A 227 11.94 -22.27 4.03
CA GLU A 227 12.43 -22.60 2.70
C GLU A 227 11.84 -21.65 1.66
N LEU A 228 12.64 -20.77 1.09
CA LEU A 228 12.26 -19.98 -0.07
C LEU A 228 12.35 -20.84 -1.33
N LYS A 229 11.22 -21.26 -1.90
CA LYS A 229 11.19 -22.19 -3.04
C LYS A 229 11.43 -21.47 -4.37
N GLN A 230 10.66 -20.42 -4.66
CA GLN A 230 10.75 -19.71 -5.95
C GLN A 230 10.08 -18.34 -5.93
N ASN A 231 10.44 -17.48 -6.88
CA ASN A 231 9.62 -16.37 -7.32
C ASN A 231 8.53 -16.87 -8.29
N VAL A 232 7.25 -16.63 -8.00
CA VAL A 232 6.13 -17.17 -8.81
C VAL A 232 5.72 -16.27 -9.95
N ILE A 233 6.35 -15.10 -10.08
CA ILE A 233 6.10 -14.14 -11.16
C ILE A 233 7.39 -13.81 -11.92
N SER A 234 7.22 -13.26 -13.12
CA SER A 234 8.32 -12.87 -14.00
C SER A 234 8.38 -11.35 -14.16
N HIS A 235 8.44 -10.64 -13.03
CA HIS A 235 8.52 -9.19 -12.96
C HIS A 235 9.69 -8.73 -12.08
N GLN A 236 9.82 -7.43 -11.85
CA GLN A 236 10.85 -6.85 -10.98
C GLN A 236 10.58 -7.18 -9.51
N GLU A 237 9.30 -7.28 -9.14
CA GLU A 237 8.85 -7.64 -7.80
C GLU A 237 9.22 -9.10 -7.48
N TYR A 238 9.35 -9.38 -6.19
CA TYR A 238 9.50 -10.76 -5.73
C TYR A 238 8.20 -11.21 -5.03
N VAL A 239 7.58 -12.22 -5.60
CA VAL A 239 6.38 -12.86 -5.03
C VAL A 239 6.72 -14.30 -4.74
N ALA A 240 6.91 -14.60 -3.47
CA ALA A 240 7.44 -15.87 -3.01
C ALA A 240 6.42 -17.00 -3.00
N ASN A 241 6.89 -18.18 -3.33
CA ASN A 241 6.41 -19.42 -2.79
C ASN A 241 7.42 -19.86 -1.72
N PHE A 242 6.96 -20.08 -0.47
CA PHE A 242 7.81 -20.56 0.61
C PHE A 242 7.13 -21.65 1.43
N ALA A 243 7.93 -22.50 2.07
CA ALA A 243 7.47 -23.53 3.00
C ALA A 243 8.08 -23.34 4.39
N LEU A 244 7.35 -23.79 5.39
CA LEU A 244 7.80 -23.90 6.79
C LEU A 244 7.91 -25.37 7.15
N HIS A 245 9.06 -25.76 7.72
CA HIS A 245 9.38 -27.13 8.09
C HIS A 245 9.74 -27.19 9.57
N ASP A 246 8.76 -27.60 10.40
CA ASP A 246 8.90 -27.57 11.86
C ASP A 246 9.40 -26.22 12.37
N TYR A 247 8.93 -25.14 11.75
CA TYR A 247 9.36 -23.79 12.09
C TYR A 247 8.96 -23.47 13.54
N PRO A 248 9.93 -23.14 14.43
CA PRO A 248 9.64 -22.89 15.82
C PRO A 248 8.90 -21.57 16.01
N ILE A 249 7.79 -21.61 16.75
CA ILE A 249 6.99 -20.45 17.13
C ILE A 249 6.97 -20.38 18.64
N GLY A 250 7.48 -19.28 19.19
CA GLY A 250 7.38 -18.95 20.60
C GLY A 250 6.18 -18.03 20.90
N ALA A 251 5.98 -17.75 22.18
CA ALA A 251 4.92 -16.85 22.62
C ALA A 251 5.07 -15.43 22.00
N ASP A 252 6.31 -14.95 21.83
CA ASP A 252 6.61 -13.64 21.24
C ASP A 252 6.34 -13.58 19.73
N ASP A 253 6.25 -14.75 19.06
CA ASP A 253 5.98 -14.84 17.63
C ASP A 253 4.50 -15.06 17.32
N LEU A 254 3.68 -15.49 18.30
CA LEU A 254 2.24 -15.65 18.14
C LEU A 254 1.55 -14.30 18.29
N LEU A 255 0.92 -13.80 17.22
CA LEU A 255 0.28 -12.49 17.18
C LEU A 255 -1.15 -12.52 17.73
N SER A 256 -1.94 -13.48 17.26
CA SER A 256 -3.35 -13.60 17.63
C SER A 256 -3.86 -15.03 17.38
N ARG A 257 -4.99 -15.38 18.04
CA ARG A 257 -5.64 -16.69 17.96
C ARG A 257 -7.15 -16.55 17.89
N GLY A 258 -7.83 -17.52 17.27
CA GLY A 258 -9.29 -17.61 17.18
C GLY A 258 -9.92 -16.44 16.43
N PRO A 259 -11.02 -15.86 16.92
CA PRO A 259 -11.71 -14.75 16.26
C PRO A 259 -10.79 -13.54 15.98
N ALA A 260 -9.89 -13.21 16.90
CA ALA A 260 -8.94 -12.08 16.71
C ALA A 260 -7.99 -12.31 15.53
N ALA A 261 -7.55 -13.55 15.27
CA ALA A 261 -6.74 -13.86 14.09
C ALA A 261 -7.58 -13.71 12.80
N TRP A 262 -8.82 -14.14 12.82
CA TRP A 262 -9.72 -14.00 11.68
C TRP A 262 -10.03 -12.52 11.37
N ASP A 263 -10.34 -11.74 12.39
CA ASP A 263 -10.58 -10.29 12.24
C ASP A 263 -9.34 -9.57 11.70
N ALA A 264 -8.15 -9.93 12.18
CA ALA A 264 -6.89 -9.38 11.66
C ALA A 264 -6.70 -9.71 10.17
N ALA A 265 -7.04 -10.93 9.72
CA ALA A 265 -6.99 -11.30 8.31
C ALA A 265 -7.92 -10.43 7.46
N LEU A 266 -9.19 -10.32 7.83
CA LEU A 266 -10.20 -9.58 7.07
C LEU A 266 -9.90 -8.08 7.03
N ASN A 267 -9.50 -7.49 8.16
CA ASN A 267 -9.13 -6.08 8.23
C ASN A 267 -7.89 -5.77 7.40
N THR A 268 -6.87 -6.62 7.43
CA THR A 268 -5.67 -6.46 6.61
C THR A 268 -6.01 -6.53 5.11
N VAL A 269 -6.84 -7.50 4.69
CA VAL A 269 -7.32 -7.57 3.30
C VAL A 269 -8.10 -6.30 2.92
N ASN A 270 -8.89 -5.74 3.84
CA ASN A 270 -9.65 -4.51 3.58
C ASN A 270 -8.73 -3.29 3.42
N ILE A 271 -7.66 -3.19 4.20
CA ILE A 271 -6.59 -2.18 4.01
C ILE A 271 -5.97 -2.33 2.62
N GLY A 272 -5.68 -3.58 2.21
CA GLY A 272 -5.16 -3.88 0.89
C GLY A 272 -6.06 -3.37 -0.24
N LYS A 273 -7.37 -3.59 -0.11
CA LYS A 273 -8.36 -3.10 -1.09
C LYS A 273 -8.35 -1.58 -1.22
N PHE A 274 -8.21 -0.85 -0.10
CA PHE A 274 -8.11 0.60 -0.10
C PHE A 274 -6.88 1.10 -0.85
N ASN A 275 -5.70 0.54 -0.56
CA ASN A 275 -4.42 1.04 -1.04
C ASN A 275 -4.19 0.84 -2.55
N ILE A 276 -4.94 -0.05 -3.20
CA ILE A 276 -4.89 -0.21 -4.68
C ILE A 276 -5.42 1.05 -5.39
N GLY A 277 -6.36 1.78 -4.78
CA GLY A 277 -6.91 3.01 -5.35
C GLY A 277 -5.87 4.09 -5.60
N PRO A 278 -5.11 4.56 -4.59
CA PRO A 278 -4.04 5.55 -4.79
C PRO A 278 -2.99 5.10 -5.80
N ALA A 279 -2.62 3.82 -5.80
CA ALA A 279 -1.67 3.28 -6.77
C ALA A 279 -2.19 3.38 -8.21
N SER A 280 -3.45 3.03 -8.44
CA SER A 280 -4.07 3.16 -9.76
C SER A 280 -4.08 4.62 -10.23
N ILE A 281 -4.33 5.56 -9.33
CA ILE A 281 -4.27 7.00 -9.62
C ILE A 281 -2.85 7.40 -10.05
N GLY A 282 -1.81 7.00 -9.31
CA GLY A 282 -0.42 7.31 -9.64
C GLY A 282 0.00 6.80 -11.02
N VAL A 283 -0.40 5.58 -11.38
CA VAL A 283 -0.16 5.02 -12.73
C VAL A 283 -0.85 5.86 -13.81
N VAL A 284 -2.11 6.22 -13.61
CA VAL A 284 -2.86 7.04 -14.59
C VAL A 284 -2.23 8.43 -14.72
N GLU A 285 -1.78 9.05 -13.63
CA GLU A 285 -1.08 10.34 -13.66
C GLU A 285 0.21 10.26 -14.48
N HIS A 286 0.99 9.18 -14.30
CA HIS A 286 2.18 8.96 -15.12
C HIS A 286 1.83 8.82 -16.61
N CYS A 287 0.89 7.96 -16.95
CA CYS A 287 0.46 7.77 -18.33
C CYS A 287 -0.08 9.05 -18.96
N PHE A 288 -0.85 9.81 -18.19
CA PHE A 288 -1.41 11.08 -18.62
C PHE A 288 -0.33 12.13 -18.89
N TYR A 289 0.66 12.23 -17.97
CA TYR A 289 1.82 13.11 -18.13
C TYR A 289 2.61 12.77 -19.41
N GLU A 290 2.91 11.50 -19.65
CA GLU A 290 3.65 11.07 -20.83
C GLU A 290 2.87 11.34 -22.13
N ALA A 291 1.59 10.99 -22.14
CA ALA A 291 0.75 11.17 -23.32
C ALA A 291 0.56 12.65 -23.69
N ILE A 292 0.26 13.50 -22.70
CA ILE A 292 0.08 14.94 -22.93
C ILE A 292 1.40 15.59 -23.36
N THR A 293 2.52 15.24 -22.72
CA THR A 293 3.85 15.78 -23.05
C THR A 293 4.21 15.41 -24.48
N HIS A 294 4.01 14.16 -24.87
CA HIS A 294 4.23 13.73 -26.24
C HIS A 294 3.35 14.49 -27.23
N ALA A 295 2.05 14.54 -27.01
CA ALA A 295 1.10 15.19 -27.89
C ALA A 295 1.33 16.71 -28.04
N ALA A 296 1.74 17.38 -26.94
CA ALA A 296 2.03 18.80 -26.94
C ALA A 296 3.30 19.16 -27.73
N ASN A 297 4.25 18.22 -27.82
CA ASN A 297 5.52 18.43 -28.55
C ASN A 297 5.47 17.92 -29.99
N ARG A 298 4.44 17.16 -30.38
CA ARG A 298 4.30 16.62 -31.72
C ARG A 298 3.48 17.56 -32.60
N VAL A 299 4.02 17.94 -33.75
CA VAL A 299 3.33 18.76 -34.77
C VAL A 299 2.96 17.89 -35.97
N LEU A 300 1.70 17.90 -36.37
CA LEU A 300 1.17 17.26 -37.56
C LEU A 300 0.25 18.27 -38.31
N TYR A 301 0.37 18.35 -39.59
CA TYR A 301 -0.44 19.29 -40.41
C TYR A 301 -0.37 20.73 -39.96
N GLY A 302 0.79 21.16 -39.45
CA GLY A 302 0.99 22.54 -38.94
C GLY A 302 0.38 22.85 -37.58
N MET A 303 -0.22 21.86 -36.90
CA MET A 303 -0.84 22.01 -35.58
C MET A 303 -0.18 21.07 -34.55
N ARG A 304 -0.16 21.45 -33.29
CA ARG A 304 0.18 20.50 -32.22
C ARG A 304 -0.91 19.44 -32.12
N VAL A 305 -0.55 18.20 -31.81
CA VAL A 305 -1.52 17.10 -31.67
C VAL A 305 -2.54 17.40 -30.58
N THR A 306 -2.16 18.12 -29.51
CA THR A 306 -3.08 18.60 -28.47
C THR A 306 -4.14 19.61 -28.98
N ASP A 307 -3.93 20.25 -30.13
CA ASP A 307 -4.87 21.23 -30.66
C ASP A 307 -5.95 20.56 -31.55
N MET A 308 -5.76 19.29 -31.89
CA MET A 308 -6.72 18.50 -32.67
C MET A 308 -7.98 18.20 -31.83
N PRO A 309 -9.21 18.54 -32.29
CA PRO A 309 -10.40 18.41 -31.47
C PRO A 309 -10.68 17.02 -30.91
N HIS A 310 -10.47 15.97 -31.69
CA HIS A 310 -10.69 14.59 -31.26
C HIS A 310 -9.66 14.13 -30.21
N VAL A 311 -8.40 14.56 -30.30
CA VAL A 311 -7.37 14.30 -29.30
C VAL A 311 -7.67 15.04 -28.01
N ARG A 312 -8.05 16.33 -28.12
CA ARG A 312 -8.46 17.14 -26.96
C ARG A 312 -9.64 16.52 -26.21
N LYS A 313 -10.64 16.01 -26.95
CA LYS A 313 -11.77 15.29 -26.36
C LYS A 313 -11.31 14.08 -25.53
N ASN A 314 -10.43 13.25 -26.08
CA ASN A 314 -9.91 12.07 -25.37
C ASN A 314 -9.16 12.46 -24.08
N PHE A 315 -8.32 13.51 -24.13
CA PHE A 315 -7.66 14.02 -22.91
C PHE A 315 -8.65 14.58 -21.89
N MET A 316 -9.71 15.28 -22.34
CA MET A 316 -10.74 15.75 -21.42
C MET A 316 -11.52 14.62 -20.76
N ASP A 317 -11.88 13.58 -21.49
CA ASP A 317 -12.57 12.41 -20.95
C ASP A 317 -11.67 11.68 -19.94
N ALA A 318 -10.38 11.50 -20.23
CA ALA A 318 -9.41 10.89 -19.32
C ALA A 318 -9.21 11.76 -18.04
N TRP A 319 -9.10 13.08 -18.22
CA TRP A 319 -8.99 14.02 -17.12
C TRP A 319 -10.18 13.94 -16.16
N LEU A 320 -11.41 13.95 -16.69
CA LEU A 320 -12.63 13.89 -15.88
C LEU A 320 -12.70 12.59 -15.07
N ARG A 321 -12.28 11.45 -15.65
CA ARG A 321 -12.20 10.19 -14.92
C ARG A 321 -11.16 10.25 -13.81
N LEU A 322 -9.98 10.77 -14.10
CA LEU A 322 -8.90 10.93 -13.09
C LEU A 322 -9.33 11.81 -11.93
N VAL A 323 -10.00 12.94 -12.21
CA VAL A 323 -10.58 13.81 -11.17
C VAL A 323 -11.60 13.04 -10.33
N GLY A 324 -12.49 12.29 -10.96
CA GLY A 324 -13.49 11.46 -10.27
C GLY A 324 -12.83 10.41 -9.36
N MET A 325 -11.78 9.73 -9.85
CA MET A 325 -11.00 8.76 -9.07
C MET A 325 -10.37 9.42 -7.83
N LYS A 326 -9.73 10.58 -7.98
CA LYS A 326 -9.08 11.30 -6.86
C LYS A 326 -10.09 11.80 -5.83
N LEU A 327 -11.21 12.35 -6.25
CA LEU A 327 -12.27 12.80 -5.35
C LEU A 327 -12.89 11.63 -4.56
N TYR A 328 -13.11 10.50 -5.25
CA TYR A 328 -13.59 9.30 -4.59
C TYR A 328 -12.57 8.78 -3.56
N GLN A 329 -11.30 8.68 -3.95
CA GLN A 329 -10.23 8.20 -3.08
C GLN A 329 -10.03 9.09 -1.85
N ARG A 330 -10.10 10.42 -2.01
CA ARG A 330 -10.08 11.35 -0.87
C ARG A 330 -11.22 11.09 0.10
N ARG A 331 -12.44 10.90 -0.40
CA ARG A 331 -13.59 10.57 0.44
C ARG A 331 -13.41 9.21 1.15
N ALA A 332 -12.89 8.21 0.46
CA ALA A 332 -12.55 6.92 1.06
C ALA A 332 -11.49 7.06 2.17
N THR A 333 -10.49 7.92 1.97
CA THR A 333 -9.47 8.25 2.97
C THR A 333 -10.10 8.89 4.22
N ASP A 334 -11.01 9.85 4.05
CA ASP A 334 -11.70 10.51 5.17
C ASP A 334 -12.49 9.48 6.01
N TYR A 335 -13.24 8.60 5.37
CA TYR A 335 -14.00 7.56 6.07
C TYR A 335 -13.11 6.51 6.72
N PHE A 336 -11.96 6.21 6.13
CA PHE A 336 -11.03 5.27 6.74
C PHE A 336 -10.32 5.88 7.96
N ARG A 337 -9.95 7.17 7.90
CA ARG A 337 -9.38 7.90 9.05
C ARG A 337 -10.39 8.09 10.18
N GLY A 338 -11.65 8.31 9.85
CA GLY A 338 -12.75 8.45 10.80
C GLY A 338 -13.37 7.14 11.27
N ALA A 339 -12.79 5.99 10.90
CA ALA A 339 -13.33 4.68 11.26
C ALA A 339 -13.41 4.50 12.78
N SER A 340 -14.57 3.98 13.25
CA SER A 340 -14.83 3.70 14.65
C SER A 340 -15.82 2.53 14.78
N GLU A 341 -16.17 2.16 16.00
CA GLU A 341 -17.22 1.15 16.24
C GLU A 341 -18.57 1.57 15.66
N THR A 342 -18.86 2.87 15.67
CA THR A 342 -20.13 3.45 15.20
C THR A 342 -20.09 3.94 13.75
N ASP A 343 -18.89 4.21 13.19
CA ASP A 343 -18.72 4.60 11.81
C ASP A 343 -17.90 3.58 11.03
N ARG A 344 -18.61 2.69 10.34
CA ARG A 344 -18.02 1.60 9.55
C ARG A 344 -18.14 1.81 8.04
N ARG A 345 -18.34 3.05 7.58
CA ARG A 345 -18.46 3.35 6.13
C ARG A 345 -17.25 2.90 5.33
N TYR A 346 -16.06 2.88 5.92
CA TYR A 346 -14.84 2.38 5.28
C TYR A 346 -14.98 0.93 4.77
N LEU A 347 -15.83 0.10 5.39
CA LEU A 347 -16.08 -1.28 4.94
C LEU A 347 -16.75 -1.34 3.56
N LEU A 348 -17.49 -0.31 3.16
CA LEU A 348 -18.06 -0.15 1.83
C LEU A 348 -17.08 0.57 0.88
N TYR A 349 -16.45 1.64 1.35
CA TYR A 349 -15.62 2.48 0.50
C TYR A 349 -14.32 1.82 0.07
N ASN A 350 -13.67 1.03 0.94
CA ASN A 350 -12.41 0.38 0.61
C ASN A 350 -12.56 -0.67 -0.51
N PRO A 351 -13.49 -1.63 -0.47
CA PRO A 351 -13.74 -2.53 -1.59
C PRO A 351 -14.18 -1.82 -2.87
N THR A 352 -14.97 -0.75 -2.73
CA THR A 352 -15.42 0.05 -3.88
C THR A 352 -14.26 0.82 -4.49
N SER A 353 -13.29 1.31 -3.69
CA SER A 353 -12.04 1.89 -4.18
C SER A 353 -11.30 0.90 -5.09
N LYS A 354 -11.06 -0.33 -4.60
CA LYS A 354 -10.49 -1.38 -5.44
C LYS A 354 -11.28 -1.59 -6.73
N MET A 355 -12.60 -1.76 -6.64
CA MET A 355 -13.42 -2.14 -7.79
C MET A 355 -13.61 -1.00 -8.79
N LYS A 356 -13.90 0.22 -8.32
CA LYS A 356 -14.28 1.34 -9.20
C LYS A 356 -13.10 2.18 -9.64
N VAL A 357 -12.17 2.51 -8.74
CA VAL A 357 -11.01 3.33 -9.09
C VAL A 357 -10.11 2.59 -10.08
N THR A 358 -9.84 1.31 -9.84
CA THR A 358 -9.00 0.51 -10.74
C THR A 358 -9.63 0.27 -12.12
N LEU A 359 -10.97 0.20 -12.21
CA LEU A 359 -11.64 0.04 -13.51
C LEU A 359 -11.68 1.33 -14.34
N GLN A 360 -11.44 2.48 -13.73
CA GLN A 360 -11.36 3.76 -14.44
C GLN A 360 -9.91 4.11 -14.83
N ALA A 361 -8.93 3.45 -14.22
CA ALA A 361 -7.52 3.54 -14.59
C ALA A 361 -7.21 2.80 -15.89
#